data_ce64235f5dee10b81c39b9790bbe5031
#
_entry.id   ce64235f5dee10b81c39b9790bbe5031
#
_cell.length_a   1.000
_cell.length_b   1.000
_cell.length_c   1.000
_cell.angle_alpha   90.00
_cell.angle_beta   90.00
_cell.angle_gamma   90.00
#
_symmetry.space_group_name_H-M   'P 1'
#
loop_
_entity.id
_entity.type
_entity.pdbx_description
1 polymer ?
#
loop_
_entity_poly.entity_id
_entity_poly.type
_entity_poly.pdbx_seq_one_letter_code
_entity_poly.pdbx_strand_id
1 'polypeptide(L)'
;MLEASEILNASILIVDDQEANVKLLEQMLRTAGYQRTTSTMDPRAVCALHLAHHYDLILLDLKMPEMDGFQVMEGLKKIEKEIETEGYLPVLVITAQPGHKLRALQAGAKDFVSKPFDLIEVQTRIHNMLEVRLLYQKLDNYNKVLEKTVLERTAELRESEARFKSFTELSSDWYWEQDAQGKFTKVSGPVFEMLGIEAHDMLGATSTVLAGWNAAERALLDANIAGRQPFLDFVYSRRNADGTMQYLQVSGEPIFDSASRFIGYRGIGMDVTDRMRRDQK
;
A
#
# COMPACT_ATOMS: atom_id res chain seq x y z
N MET A 1 -10.34 3.87 16.45
CA MET A 1 -11.26 3.34 17.46
C MET A 1 -12.64 3.28 16.81
N LEU A 2 -13.43 2.25 17.08
CA LEU A 2 -14.83 2.19 16.65
C LEU A 2 -15.65 3.12 17.54
N GLU A 3 -16.60 3.84 16.96
CA GLU A 3 -17.58 4.58 17.76
C GLU A 3 -18.71 3.65 18.22
N ALA A 4 -19.23 3.84 19.42
CA ALA A 4 -20.33 3.04 19.92
C ALA A 4 -21.56 3.08 18.99
N SER A 5 -21.78 4.20 18.31
CA SER A 5 -22.83 4.39 17.30
C SER A 5 -22.69 3.45 16.11
N GLU A 6 -21.46 3.13 15.68
CA GLU A 6 -21.21 2.21 14.56
C GLU A 6 -21.65 0.78 14.92
N ILE A 7 -21.35 0.32 16.15
CA ILE A 7 -21.75 -1.01 16.63
C ILE A 7 -23.28 -1.12 16.74
N LEU A 8 -23.94 -0.08 17.23
CA LEU A 8 -25.40 -0.06 17.36
C LEU A 8 -26.15 0.02 16.02
N ASN A 9 -25.46 0.49 14.96
CA ASN A 9 -25.98 0.52 13.59
C ASN A 9 -25.69 -0.73 12.77
N ALA A 10 -24.98 -1.72 13.35
CA ALA A 10 -24.72 -2.98 12.67
C ALA A 10 -26.00 -3.75 12.36
N SER A 11 -26.02 -4.47 11.24
CA SER A 11 -27.18 -5.26 10.80
C SER A 11 -27.14 -6.67 11.37
N ILE A 12 -28.18 -7.06 12.08
CA ILE A 12 -28.27 -8.35 12.78
C ILE A 12 -29.46 -9.14 12.22
N LEU A 13 -29.21 -10.42 11.87
CA LEU A 13 -30.25 -11.37 11.49
C LEU A 13 -30.51 -12.34 12.65
N ILE A 14 -31.77 -12.52 13.04
CA ILE A 14 -32.23 -13.50 14.00
C ILE A 14 -32.90 -14.65 13.24
N VAL A 15 -32.48 -15.88 13.55
CA VAL A 15 -32.99 -17.10 12.91
C VAL A 15 -33.39 -18.10 13.98
N ASP A 16 -34.67 -18.27 14.20
CA ASP A 16 -35.23 -19.23 15.18
C ASP A 16 -36.66 -19.60 14.74
N ASP A 17 -37.02 -20.87 14.75
CA ASP A 17 -38.34 -21.37 14.34
C ASP A 17 -39.45 -21.05 15.34
N GLN A 18 -39.10 -20.59 16.55
CA GLN A 18 -40.03 -20.25 17.58
C GLN A 18 -40.23 -18.73 17.69
N GLU A 19 -41.43 -18.27 17.41
CA GLU A 19 -41.80 -16.84 17.46
C GLU A 19 -41.51 -16.18 18.80
N ALA A 20 -41.68 -16.92 19.92
CA ALA A 20 -41.41 -16.43 21.26
C ALA A 20 -39.93 -16.09 21.47
N ASN A 21 -39.00 -16.90 20.93
CA ASN A 21 -37.56 -16.66 20.98
C ASN A 21 -37.17 -15.46 20.11
N VAL A 22 -37.72 -15.37 18.89
CA VAL A 22 -37.51 -14.23 17.98
C VAL A 22 -37.91 -12.93 18.68
N LYS A 23 -39.14 -12.85 19.22
CA LYS A 23 -39.63 -11.64 19.92
C LYS A 23 -38.77 -11.27 21.13
N LEU A 24 -38.30 -12.25 21.89
CA LEU A 24 -37.42 -12.01 23.05
C LEU A 24 -36.09 -11.39 22.61
N LEU A 25 -35.44 -11.94 21.58
CA LEU A 25 -34.17 -11.43 21.03
C LEU A 25 -34.34 -10.06 20.41
N GLU A 26 -35.41 -9.84 19.63
CA GLU A 26 -35.72 -8.53 19.06
C GLU A 26 -35.91 -7.45 20.12
N GLN A 27 -36.67 -7.79 21.18
CA GLN A 27 -36.90 -6.85 22.29
C GLN A 27 -35.57 -6.54 23.02
N MET A 28 -34.76 -7.56 23.29
CA MET A 28 -33.45 -7.40 23.91
C MET A 28 -32.54 -6.47 23.08
N LEU A 29 -32.39 -6.73 21.77
CA LEU A 29 -31.58 -5.93 20.90
C LEU A 29 -32.07 -4.49 20.80
N ARG A 30 -33.38 -4.30 20.69
CA ARG A 30 -33.98 -2.94 20.66
C ARG A 30 -33.72 -2.19 21.97
N THR A 31 -33.85 -2.87 23.13
CA THR A 31 -33.56 -2.26 24.44
C THR A 31 -32.08 -1.90 24.57
N ALA A 32 -31.19 -2.70 23.98
CA ALA A 32 -29.78 -2.44 23.94
C ALA A 32 -29.37 -1.32 22.96
N GLY A 33 -30.32 -0.82 22.14
CA GLY A 33 -30.09 0.29 21.19
C GLY A 33 -29.71 -0.13 19.78
N TYR A 34 -29.73 -1.42 19.44
CA TYR A 34 -29.50 -1.87 18.07
C TYR A 34 -30.69 -1.49 17.16
N GLN A 35 -30.41 -0.85 16.04
CA GLN A 35 -31.45 -0.25 15.19
C GLN A 35 -31.83 -1.10 13.98
N ARG A 36 -30.92 -1.95 13.50
CA ARG A 36 -31.04 -2.70 12.25
C ARG A 36 -31.12 -4.20 12.52
N THR A 37 -32.25 -4.64 13.03
CA THR A 37 -32.52 -6.05 13.30
C THR A 37 -33.56 -6.57 12.31
N THR A 38 -33.31 -7.75 11.76
CA THR A 38 -34.24 -8.50 10.90
C THR A 38 -34.38 -9.91 11.49
N SER A 39 -35.53 -10.55 11.33
CA SER A 39 -35.76 -11.90 11.79
C SER A 39 -36.36 -12.76 10.71
N THR A 40 -36.10 -14.07 10.76
CA THR A 40 -36.78 -15.08 9.96
C THR A 40 -36.99 -16.36 10.75
N MET A 41 -38.12 -17.01 10.51
CA MET A 41 -38.43 -18.35 11.05
C MET A 41 -38.16 -19.45 10.00
N ASP A 42 -37.82 -19.08 8.77
CA ASP A 42 -37.45 -20.03 7.71
C ASP A 42 -35.91 -20.09 7.54
N PRO A 43 -35.24 -21.18 7.97
CA PRO A 43 -33.81 -21.33 7.83
C PRO A 43 -33.31 -21.33 6.37
N ARG A 44 -34.18 -21.71 5.41
CA ARG A 44 -33.84 -21.76 3.97
C ARG A 44 -33.68 -20.38 3.38
N ALA A 45 -34.32 -19.35 3.97
CA ALA A 45 -34.23 -17.97 3.50
C ALA A 45 -32.92 -17.29 3.90
N VAL A 46 -32.18 -17.81 4.89
CA VAL A 46 -31.02 -17.14 5.50
C VAL A 46 -29.94 -16.78 4.48
N CYS A 47 -29.56 -17.71 3.61
CA CYS A 47 -28.54 -17.47 2.60
C CYS A 47 -28.94 -16.35 1.61
N ALA A 48 -30.16 -16.39 1.13
CA ALA A 48 -30.70 -15.36 0.23
C ALA A 48 -30.81 -13.98 0.91
N LEU A 49 -31.27 -13.97 2.16
CA LEU A 49 -31.34 -12.75 2.95
C LEU A 49 -29.95 -12.16 3.21
N HIS A 50 -28.96 -13.01 3.52
CA HIS A 50 -27.59 -12.51 3.73
C HIS A 50 -26.99 -11.95 2.45
N LEU A 51 -27.17 -12.58 1.31
CA LEU A 51 -26.73 -12.07 0.00
C LEU A 51 -27.36 -10.72 -0.35
N ALA A 52 -28.64 -10.51 0.01
CA ALA A 52 -29.36 -9.28 -0.29
C ALA A 52 -29.03 -8.12 0.67
N HIS A 53 -28.77 -8.41 1.94
CA HIS A 53 -28.66 -7.38 2.99
C HIS A 53 -27.32 -7.27 3.66
N HIS A 54 -26.39 -8.22 3.45
CA HIS A 54 -25.04 -8.26 4.02
C HIS A 54 -25.01 -8.04 5.53
N TYR A 55 -25.62 -8.94 6.30
CA TYR A 55 -25.67 -8.83 7.75
C TYR A 55 -24.29 -8.89 8.38
N ASP A 56 -24.13 -8.16 9.50
CA ASP A 56 -22.87 -8.10 10.25
C ASP A 56 -22.78 -9.18 11.33
N LEU A 57 -23.93 -9.73 11.75
CA LEU A 57 -24.03 -10.83 12.72
C LEU A 57 -25.27 -11.65 12.43
N ILE A 58 -25.18 -12.96 12.61
CA ILE A 58 -26.33 -13.88 12.56
C ILE A 58 -26.47 -14.56 13.93
N LEU A 59 -27.66 -14.42 14.55
CA LEU A 59 -28.07 -15.19 15.72
C LEU A 59 -28.84 -16.40 15.21
N LEU A 60 -28.35 -17.62 15.47
CA LEU A 60 -28.85 -18.82 14.81
C LEU A 60 -29.23 -19.90 15.82
N ASP A 61 -30.49 -20.33 15.84
CA ASP A 61 -30.84 -21.58 16.49
C ASP A 61 -30.37 -22.80 15.70
N LEU A 62 -29.98 -23.85 16.39
CA LEU A 62 -29.54 -25.10 15.73
C LEU A 62 -30.69 -26.04 15.41
N LYS A 63 -31.72 -26.05 16.23
CA LYS A 63 -32.78 -27.04 16.13
C LYS A 63 -34.03 -26.45 15.50
N MET A 64 -34.04 -26.43 14.17
CA MET A 64 -35.19 -25.98 13.40
C MET A 64 -35.72 -27.12 12.51
N PRO A 65 -37.02 -27.14 12.19
CA PRO A 65 -37.59 -28.11 11.24
C PRO A 65 -37.07 -27.90 9.83
N GLU A 66 -37.09 -28.92 9.03
CA GLU A 66 -36.68 -28.93 7.62
C GLU A 66 -35.18 -28.70 7.34
N MET A 67 -34.56 -27.71 7.93
CA MET A 67 -33.14 -27.39 7.80
C MET A 67 -32.54 -27.00 9.17
N ASP A 68 -31.53 -27.73 9.60
CA ASP A 68 -30.86 -27.42 10.86
C ASP A 68 -29.84 -26.26 10.72
N GLY A 69 -29.45 -25.67 11.85
CA GLY A 69 -28.49 -24.56 11.85
C GLY A 69 -27.11 -24.93 11.32
N PHE A 70 -26.71 -26.20 11.32
CA PHE A 70 -25.45 -26.65 10.71
C PHE A 70 -25.49 -26.54 9.20
N GLN A 71 -26.62 -26.92 8.58
CA GLN A 71 -26.84 -26.78 7.15
C GLN A 71 -26.87 -25.31 6.72
N VAL A 72 -27.47 -24.44 7.54
CA VAL A 72 -27.43 -22.99 7.31
C VAL A 72 -25.98 -22.47 7.33
N MET A 73 -25.18 -22.85 8.33
CA MET A 73 -23.76 -22.45 8.40
C MET A 73 -22.93 -22.99 7.22
N GLU A 74 -23.22 -24.20 6.74
CA GLU A 74 -22.56 -24.74 5.55
C GLU A 74 -22.90 -23.92 4.29
N GLY A 75 -24.16 -23.52 4.13
CA GLY A 75 -24.60 -22.64 3.06
C GLY A 75 -23.91 -21.27 3.09
N LEU A 76 -23.85 -20.64 4.26
CA LEU A 76 -23.15 -19.36 4.44
C LEU A 76 -21.65 -19.46 4.09
N LYS A 77 -20.97 -20.53 4.51
CA LYS A 77 -19.55 -20.78 4.14
C LYS A 77 -19.33 -20.94 2.64
N LYS A 78 -20.29 -21.57 1.92
CA LYS A 78 -20.19 -21.67 0.45
C LYS A 78 -20.27 -20.31 -0.20
N ILE A 79 -21.20 -19.47 0.25
CA ILE A 79 -21.34 -18.09 -0.23
C ILE A 79 -20.07 -17.28 0.01
N GLU A 80 -19.50 -17.32 1.22
CA GLU A 80 -18.26 -16.59 1.54
C GLU A 80 -17.10 -16.98 0.60
N LYS A 81 -16.98 -18.27 0.26
CA LYS A 81 -15.95 -18.76 -0.67
C LYS A 81 -16.18 -18.33 -2.12
N GLU A 82 -17.44 -18.30 -2.57
CA GLU A 82 -17.80 -17.95 -3.95
C GLU A 82 -17.61 -16.45 -4.23
N ILE A 83 -17.78 -15.61 -3.23
CA ILE A 83 -17.66 -14.14 -3.37
C ILE A 83 -16.20 -13.68 -3.16
N GLU A 84 -15.24 -14.62 -2.90
CA GLU A 84 -13.83 -14.31 -2.55
C GLU A 84 -13.71 -13.25 -1.42
N THR A 85 -14.77 -13.08 -0.66
CA THR A 85 -14.76 -12.17 0.47
C THR A 85 -14.19 -12.96 1.64
N GLU A 86 -12.93 -12.74 2.00
CA GLU A 86 -12.37 -13.16 3.30
C GLU A 86 -13.09 -12.41 4.44
N GLY A 87 -14.42 -12.44 4.39
CA GLY A 87 -15.26 -11.75 5.33
C GLY A 87 -15.46 -12.58 6.59
N TYR A 88 -14.99 -12.08 7.71
CA TYR A 88 -15.37 -12.59 9.03
C TYR A 88 -16.85 -12.30 9.28
N LEU A 89 -17.77 -13.21 8.85
CA LEU A 89 -19.18 -13.15 9.26
C LEU A 89 -19.36 -13.92 10.57
N PRO A 90 -19.60 -13.26 11.71
CA PRO A 90 -19.84 -13.95 12.94
C PRO A 90 -21.24 -14.56 12.97
N VAL A 91 -21.31 -15.87 13.35
CA VAL A 91 -22.53 -16.57 13.68
C VAL A 91 -22.51 -16.91 15.17
N LEU A 92 -23.45 -16.37 15.92
CA LEU A 92 -23.68 -16.72 17.33
C LEU A 92 -24.79 -17.78 17.39
N VAL A 93 -24.41 -18.98 17.80
CA VAL A 93 -25.35 -20.10 17.92
C VAL A 93 -26.06 -20.03 19.28
N ILE A 94 -27.39 -20.13 19.29
CA ILE A 94 -28.23 -20.16 20.50
C ILE A 94 -28.95 -21.49 20.52
N THR A 95 -28.59 -22.40 21.45
CA THR A 95 -29.08 -23.76 21.47
C THR A 95 -29.45 -24.28 22.87
N ALA A 96 -30.47 -25.13 22.94
CA ALA A 96 -30.84 -25.83 24.18
C ALA A 96 -29.95 -27.07 24.44
N GLN A 97 -29.09 -27.48 23.54
CA GLN A 97 -28.31 -28.73 23.61
C GLN A 97 -26.82 -28.47 23.91
N PRO A 98 -26.37 -28.65 25.16
CA PRO A 98 -24.95 -28.42 25.51
C PRO A 98 -23.94 -29.29 24.75
N GLY A 99 -24.35 -30.49 24.32
CA GLY A 99 -23.48 -31.41 23.58
C GLY A 99 -23.09 -30.93 22.15
N HIS A 100 -23.80 -29.96 21.60
CA HIS A 100 -23.51 -29.46 20.23
C HIS A 100 -22.51 -28.31 20.18
N LYS A 101 -22.02 -27.82 21.33
CA LYS A 101 -21.09 -26.68 21.42
C LYS A 101 -19.84 -26.87 20.54
N LEU A 102 -19.11 -27.96 20.75
CA LEU A 102 -17.89 -28.23 20.02
C LEU A 102 -18.16 -28.38 18.51
N ARG A 103 -19.24 -29.08 18.17
CA ARG A 103 -19.66 -29.26 16.77
C ARG A 103 -20.02 -27.93 16.09
N ALA A 104 -20.72 -27.02 16.82
CA ALA A 104 -21.06 -25.71 16.30
C ALA A 104 -19.81 -24.86 15.99
N LEU A 105 -18.83 -24.84 16.90
CA LEU A 105 -17.56 -24.15 16.69
C LEU A 105 -16.77 -24.75 15.50
N GLN A 106 -16.71 -26.08 15.42
CA GLN A 106 -16.07 -26.77 14.27
C GLN A 106 -16.81 -26.51 12.95
N ALA A 107 -18.13 -26.37 12.99
CA ALA A 107 -18.96 -25.99 11.84
C ALA A 107 -18.78 -24.53 11.41
N GLY A 108 -18.14 -23.68 12.26
CA GLY A 108 -17.80 -22.29 11.94
C GLY A 108 -18.54 -21.24 12.73
N ALA A 109 -19.38 -21.62 13.70
CA ALA A 109 -19.90 -20.66 14.67
C ALA A 109 -18.73 -19.99 15.38
N LYS A 110 -18.81 -18.69 15.58
CA LYS A 110 -17.74 -17.96 16.29
C LYS A 110 -17.93 -18.01 17.80
N ASP A 111 -19.15 -18.18 18.25
CA ASP A 111 -19.48 -18.38 19.65
C ASP A 111 -20.84 -19.10 19.77
N PHE A 112 -21.21 -19.49 21.02
CA PHE A 112 -22.50 -20.13 21.29
C PHE A 112 -23.04 -19.69 22.65
N VAL A 113 -24.36 -19.75 22.80
CA VAL A 113 -25.08 -19.54 24.07
C VAL A 113 -26.05 -20.68 24.27
N SER A 114 -26.14 -21.17 25.54
CA SER A 114 -27.06 -22.25 25.88
C SER A 114 -28.38 -21.69 26.41
N LYS A 115 -29.52 -22.24 25.91
CA LYS A 115 -30.85 -21.96 26.47
C LYS A 115 -31.05 -22.80 27.77
N PRO A 116 -31.61 -22.25 28.88
CA PRO A 116 -31.98 -20.85 29.04
C PRO A 116 -30.73 -19.96 29.20
N PHE A 117 -30.77 -18.74 28.66
CA PHE A 117 -29.65 -17.82 28.64
C PHE A 117 -29.95 -16.54 29.44
N ASP A 118 -28.90 -15.93 29.95
CA ASP A 118 -28.91 -14.58 30.47
C ASP A 118 -28.84 -13.56 29.30
N LEU A 119 -29.78 -12.61 29.30
CA LEU A 119 -29.85 -11.56 28.29
C LEU A 119 -28.60 -10.68 28.27
N ILE A 120 -27.97 -10.44 29.43
CA ILE A 120 -26.73 -9.66 29.54
C ILE A 120 -25.58 -10.43 28.93
N GLU A 121 -25.50 -11.75 29.11
CA GLU A 121 -24.50 -12.59 28.46
C GLU A 121 -24.61 -12.52 26.94
N VAL A 122 -25.83 -12.72 26.41
CA VAL A 122 -26.07 -12.66 24.95
C VAL A 122 -25.69 -11.29 24.39
N GLN A 123 -26.13 -10.22 25.05
CA GLN A 123 -25.82 -8.85 24.62
C GLN A 123 -24.31 -8.57 24.60
N THR A 124 -23.59 -9.02 25.64
CA THR A 124 -22.12 -8.84 25.71
C THR A 124 -21.42 -9.59 24.59
N ARG A 125 -21.82 -10.81 24.26
CA ARG A 125 -21.26 -11.61 23.15
C ARG A 125 -21.53 -10.96 21.81
N ILE A 126 -22.77 -10.50 21.59
CA ILE A 126 -23.16 -9.77 20.37
C ILE A 126 -22.27 -8.55 20.19
N HIS A 127 -22.12 -7.73 21.23
CA HIS A 127 -21.31 -6.52 21.19
C HIS A 127 -19.85 -6.82 20.78
N ASN A 128 -19.22 -7.78 21.47
CA ASN A 128 -17.83 -8.17 21.18
C ASN A 128 -17.66 -8.72 19.76
N MET A 129 -18.61 -9.54 19.29
CA MET A 129 -18.56 -10.10 17.94
C MET A 129 -18.73 -9.03 16.87
N LEU A 130 -19.62 -8.06 17.07
CA LEU A 130 -19.82 -6.94 16.17
C LEU A 130 -18.60 -6.01 16.15
N GLU A 131 -18.00 -5.74 17.30
CA GLU A 131 -16.76 -4.95 17.37
C GLU A 131 -15.67 -5.59 16.50
N VAL A 132 -15.44 -6.88 16.65
CA VAL A 132 -14.46 -7.62 15.84
C VAL A 132 -14.85 -7.57 14.35
N ARG A 133 -16.12 -7.79 14.00
CA ARG A 133 -16.61 -7.74 12.61
C ARG A 133 -16.34 -6.40 11.96
N LEU A 134 -16.70 -5.32 12.62
CA LEU A 134 -16.52 -3.96 12.08
C LEU A 134 -15.04 -3.56 11.96
N LEU A 135 -14.19 -4.04 12.87
CA LEU A 135 -12.74 -3.85 12.76
C LEU A 135 -12.18 -4.59 11.54
N TYR A 136 -12.62 -5.83 11.29
CA TYR A 136 -12.22 -6.56 10.06
C TYR A 136 -12.66 -5.83 8.80
N GLN A 137 -13.90 -5.33 8.75
CA GLN A 137 -14.39 -4.56 7.61
C GLN A 137 -13.58 -3.27 7.38
N LYS A 138 -13.24 -2.55 8.45
CA LYS A 138 -12.39 -1.36 8.35
C LYS A 138 -11.00 -1.72 7.83
N LEU A 139 -10.40 -2.78 8.33
CA LEU A 139 -9.08 -3.24 7.89
C LEU A 139 -9.07 -3.61 6.41
N ASP A 140 -10.07 -4.37 5.96
CA ASP A 140 -10.23 -4.74 4.55
C ASP A 140 -10.35 -3.50 3.65
N ASN A 141 -11.20 -2.55 4.04
CA ASN A 141 -11.34 -1.29 3.32
C ASN A 141 -10.04 -0.48 3.28
N TYR A 142 -9.29 -0.41 4.39
CA TYR A 142 -7.99 0.26 4.41
C TYR A 142 -6.97 -0.41 3.48
N ASN A 143 -6.93 -1.74 3.48
CA ASN A 143 -6.04 -2.49 2.60
C ASN A 143 -6.35 -2.22 1.13
N LYS A 144 -7.63 -2.26 0.72
CA LYS A 144 -8.06 -1.95 -0.65
C LYS A 144 -7.67 -0.52 -1.08
N VAL A 145 -7.87 0.46 -0.20
CA VAL A 145 -7.47 1.86 -0.47
C VAL A 145 -5.96 1.98 -0.57
N LEU A 146 -5.20 1.30 0.31
CA LEU A 146 -3.74 1.31 0.30
C LEU A 146 -3.18 0.69 -0.99
N GLU A 147 -3.68 -0.47 -1.38
CA GLU A 147 -3.28 -1.15 -2.62
C GLU A 147 -3.51 -0.26 -3.85
N LYS A 148 -4.70 0.34 -3.93
CA LYS A 148 -5.02 1.30 -5.00
C LYS A 148 -4.04 2.48 -5.00
N THR A 149 -3.79 3.08 -3.83
CA THR A 149 -2.88 4.22 -3.70
C THR A 149 -1.45 3.86 -4.09
N VAL A 150 -0.96 2.68 -3.68
CA VAL A 150 0.36 2.18 -4.07
C VAL A 150 0.46 2.01 -5.59
N LEU A 151 -0.57 1.43 -6.21
CA LEU A 151 -0.60 1.25 -7.67
C LEU A 151 -0.56 2.60 -8.40
N GLU A 152 -1.40 3.57 -7.98
CA GLU A 152 -1.44 4.91 -8.55
C GLU A 152 -0.09 5.63 -8.41
N ARG A 153 0.49 5.64 -7.20
CA ARG A 153 1.78 6.28 -6.95
C ARG A 153 2.94 5.64 -7.70
N THR A 154 2.91 4.31 -7.85
CA THR A 154 3.91 3.59 -8.65
C THR A 154 3.81 3.95 -10.13
N ALA A 155 2.59 4.09 -10.66
CA ALA A 155 2.38 4.52 -12.04
C ALA A 155 2.85 5.97 -12.27
N GLU A 156 2.49 6.91 -11.38
CA GLU A 156 2.94 8.30 -11.43
C GLU A 156 4.48 8.43 -11.39
N LEU A 157 5.12 7.65 -10.49
CA LEU A 157 6.57 7.64 -10.37
C LEU A 157 7.24 7.15 -11.67
N ARG A 158 6.76 6.03 -12.22
CA ARG A 158 7.28 5.48 -13.49
C ARG A 158 7.11 6.47 -14.66
N GLU A 159 5.97 7.14 -14.73
CA GLU A 159 5.74 8.16 -15.76
C GLU A 159 6.70 9.35 -15.58
N SER A 160 6.90 9.81 -14.35
CA SER A 160 7.83 10.89 -14.03
C SER A 160 9.27 10.52 -14.37
N GLU A 161 9.69 9.29 -14.03
CA GLU A 161 11.02 8.78 -14.38
C GLU A 161 11.21 8.66 -15.91
N ALA A 162 10.21 8.13 -16.62
CA ALA A 162 10.25 8.03 -18.08
C ALA A 162 10.32 9.41 -18.74
N ARG A 163 9.54 10.36 -18.23
CA ARG A 163 9.55 11.75 -18.69
C ARG A 163 10.91 12.41 -18.44
N PHE A 164 11.47 12.25 -17.25
CA PHE A 164 12.81 12.74 -16.91
C PHE A 164 13.88 12.14 -17.84
N LYS A 165 13.83 10.81 -18.05
CA LYS A 165 14.75 10.10 -18.95
C LYS A 165 14.64 10.64 -20.39
N SER A 166 13.42 10.82 -20.90
CA SER A 166 13.19 11.38 -22.23
C SER A 166 13.75 12.81 -22.36
N PHE A 167 13.58 13.66 -21.35
CA PHE A 167 14.17 14.99 -21.36
C PHE A 167 15.70 14.97 -21.40
N THR A 168 16.33 14.10 -20.61
CA THR A 168 17.81 13.97 -20.62
C THR A 168 18.34 13.39 -21.94
N GLU A 169 17.60 12.49 -22.60
CA GLU A 169 17.97 11.93 -23.90
C GLU A 169 17.77 12.92 -25.06
N LEU A 170 16.78 13.81 -24.98
CA LEU A 170 16.50 14.84 -26.00
C LEU A 170 17.38 16.09 -25.83
N SER A 171 17.88 16.34 -24.63
CA SER A 171 18.82 17.42 -24.36
C SER A 171 20.22 17.00 -24.81
N SER A 172 21.02 17.98 -25.24
CA SER A 172 22.46 17.75 -25.47
C SER A 172 23.23 17.60 -24.15
N ASP A 173 22.54 17.43 -23.04
CA ASP A 173 23.09 17.40 -21.69
C ASP A 173 23.12 15.98 -21.15
N TRP A 174 24.13 15.65 -20.36
CA TRP A 174 24.17 14.41 -19.60
C TRP A 174 23.96 14.70 -18.11
N TYR A 175 23.21 13.80 -17.45
CA TYR A 175 22.95 13.87 -16.01
C TYR A 175 23.86 12.90 -15.26
N TRP A 176 24.34 13.31 -14.09
CA TRP A 176 25.16 12.48 -13.25
C TRP A 176 24.85 12.64 -11.76
N GLU A 177 25.03 11.56 -11.02
CA GLU A 177 25.05 11.56 -9.54
C GLU A 177 26.30 10.83 -9.07
N GLN A 178 26.85 11.30 -7.95
CA GLN A 178 27.98 10.69 -7.26
C GLN A 178 27.66 10.51 -5.79
N ASP A 179 28.20 9.45 -5.17
CA ASP A 179 28.17 9.26 -3.72
C ASP A 179 29.13 10.20 -2.98
N ALA A 180 29.13 10.09 -1.64
CA ALA A 180 30.01 10.90 -0.78
C ALA A 180 31.50 10.65 -1.04
N GLN A 181 31.89 9.58 -1.70
CA GLN A 181 33.24 9.23 -2.12
C GLN A 181 33.57 9.66 -3.53
N GLY A 182 32.63 10.33 -4.25
CA GLY A 182 32.78 10.79 -5.60
C GLY A 182 32.67 9.71 -6.67
N LYS A 183 32.11 8.54 -6.36
CA LYS A 183 31.82 7.49 -7.33
C LYS A 183 30.49 7.76 -7.99
N PHE A 184 30.43 7.61 -9.31
CA PHE A 184 29.19 7.76 -10.05
C PHE A 184 28.18 6.67 -9.67
N THR A 185 27.01 7.09 -9.19
CA THR A 185 25.88 6.21 -8.81
C THR A 185 24.79 6.21 -9.86
N LYS A 186 24.70 7.29 -10.65
CA LYS A 186 23.74 7.42 -11.73
C LYS A 186 24.33 8.25 -12.86
N VAL A 187 24.09 7.81 -14.09
CA VAL A 187 24.49 8.52 -15.32
C VAL A 187 23.41 8.32 -16.36
N SER A 188 22.99 9.38 -17.04
CA SER A 188 22.01 9.31 -18.14
C SER A 188 22.23 10.45 -19.16
N GLY A 189 21.66 10.30 -20.35
CA GLY A 189 21.88 11.23 -21.47
C GLY A 189 22.95 10.75 -22.45
N PRO A 190 23.37 11.56 -23.43
CA PRO A 190 24.25 11.18 -24.54
C PRO A 190 25.75 11.13 -24.13
N VAL A 191 26.05 10.32 -23.10
CA VAL A 191 27.39 10.24 -22.49
C VAL A 191 28.41 9.68 -23.46
N PHE A 192 28.04 8.65 -24.24
CA PHE A 192 28.94 8.02 -25.21
C PHE A 192 29.30 9.00 -26.35
N GLU A 193 28.31 9.70 -26.87
CA GLU A 193 28.51 10.69 -27.94
C GLU A 193 29.40 11.86 -27.49
N MET A 194 29.25 12.26 -26.22
CA MET A 194 29.96 13.39 -25.62
C MET A 194 31.36 13.03 -25.14
N LEU A 195 31.48 11.92 -24.40
CA LEU A 195 32.70 11.56 -23.69
C LEU A 195 33.44 10.38 -24.31
N GLY A 196 32.80 9.63 -25.20
CA GLY A 196 33.35 8.41 -25.79
C GLY A 196 33.43 7.25 -24.79
N ILE A 197 32.63 7.29 -23.73
CA ILE A 197 32.61 6.30 -22.63
C ILE A 197 31.20 5.79 -22.43
N GLU A 198 31.03 4.49 -22.36
CA GLU A 198 29.74 3.90 -22.07
C GLU A 198 29.28 4.26 -20.63
N ALA A 199 27.98 4.58 -20.48
CA ALA A 199 27.43 4.98 -19.17
C ALA A 199 27.65 3.93 -18.07
N HIS A 200 27.65 2.64 -18.44
CA HIS A 200 27.88 1.55 -17.48
C HIS A 200 29.32 1.48 -16.97
N ASP A 201 30.31 1.92 -17.76
CA ASP A 201 31.72 1.97 -17.37
C ASP A 201 32.02 3.10 -16.38
N MET A 202 31.15 4.13 -16.37
CA MET A 202 31.24 5.21 -15.39
C MET A 202 30.68 4.82 -14.03
N LEU A 203 29.71 3.92 -13.98
CA LEU A 203 29.06 3.53 -12.72
C LEU A 203 30.06 2.86 -11.76
N GLY A 204 30.15 3.37 -10.53
CA GLY A 204 31.12 2.91 -9.52
C GLY A 204 32.55 3.46 -9.71
N ALA A 205 32.82 4.12 -10.83
CA ALA A 205 34.09 4.79 -11.08
C ALA A 205 34.08 6.23 -10.53
N THR A 206 35.24 6.74 -10.19
CA THR A 206 35.42 8.15 -9.86
C THR A 206 35.66 8.96 -11.14
N SER A 207 35.46 10.26 -11.08
CA SER A 207 35.69 11.16 -12.23
C SER A 207 37.13 11.16 -12.76
N THR A 208 38.08 10.52 -12.08
CA THR A 208 39.46 10.30 -12.53
C THR A 208 39.57 9.34 -13.73
N VAL A 209 38.51 8.60 -14.07
CA VAL A 209 38.46 7.72 -15.25
C VAL A 209 38.53 8.50 -16.56
N LEU A 210 38.18 9.78 -16.53
CA LEU A 210 38.26 10.68 -17.69
C LEU A 210 39.71 11.15 -17.88
N ALA A 211 40.44 10.56 -18.80
CA ALA A 211 41.82 10.94 -19.12
C ALA A 211 41.88 12.31 -19.88
N GLY A 212 43.01 12.99 -19.80
CA GLY A 212 43.29 14.19 -20.61
C GLY A 212 42.78 15.52 -20.04
N TRP A 213 42.32 15.55 -18.78
CA TRP A 213 41.85 16.78 -18.14
C TRP A 213 42.95 17.81 -17.86
N ASN A 214 42.59 19.10 -17.96
CA ASN A 214 43.43 20.16 -17.43
C ASN A 214 43.54 20.06 -15.91
N ALA A 215 44.77 19.87 -15.40
CA ALA A 215 44.99 19.63 -13.97
C ALA A 215 44.61 20.81 -13.07
N ALA A 216 44.76 22.06 -13.54
CA ALA A 216 44.43 23.24 -12.76
C ALA A 216 42.89 23.42 -12.63
N GLU A 217 42.18 23.26 -13.75
CA GLU A 217 40.69 23.30 -13.78
C GLU A 217 40.10 22.17 -12.93
N ARG A 218 40.70 20.99 -13.01
CA ARG A 218 40.31 19.84 -12.20
C ARG A 218 40.48 20.13 -10.70
N ALA A 219 41.59 20.70 -10.29
CA ALA A 219 41.81 21.03 -8.87
C ALA A 219 40.78 22.04 -8.34
N LEU A 220 40.32 22.98 -9.16
CA LEU A 220 39.26 23.92 -8.80
C LEU A 220 37.92 23.24 -8.62
N LEU A 221 37.56 22.32 -9.52
CA LEU A 221 36.32 21.56 -9.39
C LEU A 221 36.33 20.67 -8.14
N ASP A 222 37.45 19.97 -7.90
CA ASP A 222 37.62 19.13 -6.71
C ASP A 222 37.56 19.94 -5.41
N ALA A 223 38.05 21.20 -5.41
CA ALA A 223 37.94 22.11 -4.27
C ALA A 223 36.48 22.52 -3.99
N ASN A 224 35.69 22.81 -5.03
CA ASN A 224 34.25 23.09 -4.90
C ASN A 224 33.51 21.88 -4.31
N ILE A 225 33.76 20.69 -4.84
CA ILE A 225 33.17 19.42 -4.36
C ILE A 225 33.56 19.16 -2.90
N ALA A 226 34.83 19.32 -2.54
CA ALA A 226 35.32 19.15 -1.17
C ALA A 226 34.71 20.16 -0.20
N GLY A 227 34.47 21.40 -0.67
CA GLY A 227 33.79 22.45 0.09
C GLY A 227 32.28 22.26 0.20
N ARG A 228 31.71 21.25 -0.45
CA ARG A 228 30.25 20.98 -0.52
C ARG A 228 29.48 22.21 -1.00
N GLN A 229 30.03 22.95 -1.94
CA GLN A 229 29.40 24.12 -2.54
C GLN A 229 28.77 23.76 -3.88
N PRO A 230 27.60 24.33 -4.21
CA PRO A 230 27.08 24.24 -5.56
C PRO A 230 27.99 24.97 -6.52
N PHE A 231 28.13 24.48 -7.74
CA PHE A 231 28.84 25.16 -8.81
C PHE A 231 27.95 25.16 -10.07
N LEU A 232 27.99 26.29 -10.78
CA LEU A 232 27.22 26.51 -11.98
C LEU A 232 28.17 26.86 -13.14
N ASP A 233 27.86 26.33 -14.31
CA ASP A 233 28.52 26.68 -15.58
C ASP A 233 30.05 26.56 -15.53
N PHE A 234 30.55 25.62 -14.75
CA PHE A 234 32.00 25.40 -14.64
C PHE A 234 32.50 24.73 -15.89
N VAL A 235 33.35 25.44 -16.65
CA VAL A 235 33.95 24.94 -17.89
C VAL A 235 35.34 24.38 -17.61
N TYR A 236 35.56 23.17 -18.08
CA TYR A 236 36.87 22.55 -18.05
C TYR A 236 37.24 21.97 -19.43
N SER A 237 38.53 21.89 -19.67
CA SER A 237 39.05 21.41 -20.94
C SER A 237 39.72 20.04 -20.80
N ARG A 238 39.62 19.24 -21.85
CA ARG A 238 40.40 18.00 -21.98
C ARG A 238 40.97 17.86 -23.38
N ARG A 239 42.08 17.13 -23.46
CA ARG A 239 42.67 16.73 -24.74
C ARG A 239 42.22 15.31 -25.04
N ASN A 240 41.52 15.12 -26.15
CA ASN A 240 41.12 13.81 -26.65
C ASN A 240 42.33 13.01 -27.16
N ALA A 241 42.15 11.69 -27.39
CA ALA A 241 43.19 10.79 -27.88
C ALA A 241 43.72 11.19 -29.28
N ASP A 242 42.89 11.85 -30.09
CA ASP A 242 43.26 12.39 -31.41
C ASP A 242 43.98 13.74 -31.34
N GLY A 243 44.23 14.27 -30.13
CA GLY A 243 44.89 15.55 -29.91
C GLY A 243 43.99 16.77 -29.95
N THR A 244 42.69 16.61 -30.27
CA THR A 244 41.75 17.73 -30.29
C THR A 244 41.37 18.17 -28.88
N MET A 245 41.09 19.49 -28.73
CA MET A 245 40.59 20.04 -27.47
C MET A 245 39.07 19.98 -27.44
N GLN A 246 38.55 19.44 -26.33
CA GLN A 246 37.13 19.42 -26.00
C GLN A 246 36.89 20.27 -24.73
N TYR A 247 35.80 21.02 -24.73
CA TYR A 247 35.38 21.86 -23.60
C TYR A 247 34.03 21.33 -23.07
N LEU A 248 34.01 21.00 -21.80
CA LEU A 248 32.82 20.52 -21.09
C LEU A 248 32.40 21.52 -20.05
N GLN A 249 31.11 21.86 -20.02
CA GLN A 249 30.50 22.72 -19.00
C GLN A 249 29.70 21.83 -18.07
N VAL A 250 29.95 21.96 -16.78
CA VAL A 250 29.24 21.19 -15.75
C VAL A 250 28.65 22.11 -14.69
N SER A 251 27.48 21.72 -14.22
CA SER A 251 26.86 22.32 -13.04
C SER A 251 26.50 21.19 -12.06
N GLY A 252 26.65 21.47 -10.77
CA GLY A 252 26.41 20.47 -9.75
C GLY A 252 26.04 21.05 -8.40
N GLU A 253 25.26 20.30 -7.65
CA GLU A 253 24.84 20.65 -6.30
C GLU A 253 25.03 19.48 -5.34
N PRO A 254 25.35 19.74 -4.05
CA PRO A 254 25.44 18.69 -3.05
C PRO A 254 24.07 18.14 -2.69
N ILE A 255 24.01 16.83 -2.42
CA ILE A 255 22.82 16.13 -1.96
C ILE A 255 22.95 15.80 -0.48
N PHE A 256 21.90 16.09 0.28
CA PHE A 256 21.81 15.76 1.69
C PHE A 256 20.62 14.83 1.95
N ASP A 257 20.75 13.92 2.91
CA ASP A 257 19.65 13.08 3.36
C ASP A 257 18.68 13.86 4.28
N SER A 258 17.60 13.19 4.72
CA SER A 258 16.61 13.79 5.63
C SER A 258 17.18 14.19 7.00
N ALA A 259 18.36 13.69 7.38
CA ALA A 259 19.10 14.05 8.59
C ALA A 259 20.18 15.10 8.32
N SER A 260 20.15 15.78 7.16
CA SER A 260 21.13 16.80 6.72
C SER A 260 22.57 16.28 6.63
N ARG A 261 22.74 14.98 6.42
CA ARG A 261 24.07 14.40 6.19
C ARG A 261 24.36 14.41 4.69
N PHE A 262 25.56 14.84 4.33
CA PHE A 262 26.02 14.83 2.94
C PHE A 262 26.09 13.39 2.42
N ILE A 263 25.43 13.13 1.29
CA ILE A 263 25.38 11.81 0.66
C ILE A 263 25.99 11.79 -0.74
N GLY A 264 26.30 12.96 -1.33
CA GLY A 264 26.91 13.01 -2.64
C GLY A 264 26.63 14.30 -3.40
N TYR A 265 26.81 14.26 -4.70
CA TYR A 265 26.52 15.33 -5.65
C TYR A 265 25.62 14.85 -6.77
N ARG A 266 24.88 15.76 -7.36
CA ARG A 266 24.20 15.57 -8.64
C ARG A 266 24.40 16.78 -9.54
N GLY A 267 24.35 16.55 -10.83
CA GLY A 267 24.54 17.64 -11.76
C GLY A 267 24.24 17.28 -13.20
N ILE A 268 24.46 18.25 -14.05
CA ILE A 268 24.38 18.12 -15.50
C ILE A 268 25.70 18.52 -16.14
N GLY A 269 25.95 18.02 -17.32
CA GLY A 269 27.10 18.42 -18.13
C GLY A 269 26.74 18.48 -19.61
N MET A 270 27.38 19.37 -20.34
CA MET A 270 27.21 19.55 -21.77
C MET A 270 28.52 19.75 -22.47
N ASP A 271 28.60 19.39 -23.74
CA ASP A 271 29.73 19.74 -24.62
C ASP A 271 29.56 21.16 -25.20
N VAL A 272 30.44 22.05 -24.83
CA VAL A 272 30.42 23.44 -25.29
C VAL A 272 31.57 23.75 -26.26
N THR A 273 32.20 22.72 -26.82
CA THR A 273 33.38 22.85 -27.70
C THR A 273 33.12 23.77 -28.91
N ASP A 274 32.00 23.59 -29.59
CA ASP A 274 31.67 24.41 -30.79
C ASP A 274 31.35 25.88 -30.40
N ARG A 275 30.80 26.12 -29.26
CA ARG A 275 30.55 27.45 -28.71
C ARG A 275 31.89 28.13 -28.40
N MET A 276 32.77 27.44 -27.66
CA MET A 276 34.09 28.00 -27.28
C MET A 276 34.99 28.29 -28.49
N ARG A 277 34.91 27.44 -29.54
CA ARG A 277 35.65 27.67 -30.79
C ARG A 277 35.14 28.87 -31.58
N ARG A 278 33.86 29.20 -31.50
CA ARG A 278 33.27 30.39 -32.15
C ARG A 278 33.66 31.68 -31.45
N ASP A 279 33.71 31.65 -30.13
CA ASP A 279 34.05 32.82 -29.30
C ASP A 279 35.57 33.17 -29.33
N GLN A 280 36.41 32.27 -29.86
CA GLN A 280 37.87 32.46 -30.05
C GLN A 280 38.26 32.96 -31.43
N LYS A 281 37.30 33.07 -32.35
CA LYS A 281 37.50 33.63 -33.71
C LYS A 281 37.04 35.07 -33.79
#